data_9f0522bb07c59caac2248368d0fd92ec
#
_entry.id   9f0522bb07c59caac2248368d0fd92ec
#
_cell.length_a   1.000
_cell.length_b   1.000
_cell.length_c   1.000
_cell.angle_alpha   90.00
_cell.angle_beta   90.00
_cell.angle_gamma   90.00
#
_symmetry.space_group_name_H-M   'P 1'
#
loop_
_entity.id
_entity.type
_entity.pdbx_description
1 polymer ?
#
loop_
_entity_poly.entity_id
_entity_poly.type
_entity_poly.pdbx_seq_one_letter_code
_entity_poly.pdbx_strand_id
1 'polypeptide(L)'
;GSLSAGAHNDVVSMARKFAERTHFVHLRSCNVLEGGNFIEASHLAGRADLVELVRIFQKQKADLPMRVDHGRTMLGDEKLGYNPGYSFHGRMLALGQVDGIMAAVKQLCEEK
;
A
#
# COMPACT_ATOMS: atom_id res chain seq x y z
N GLY A 1 -1.23 4.00 -5.47
CA GLY A 1 -0.45 3.06 -6.27
C GLY A 1 0.78 3.69 -6.88
N SER A 2 0.70 4.07 -8.14
CA SER A 2 1.84 4.61 -8.89
C SER A 2 2.50 5.83 -8.25
N LEU A 3 1.76 6.60 -7.46
CA LEU A 3 2.29 7.78 -6.78
C LEU A 3 3.43 7.45 -5.83
N SER A 4 3.44 6.25 -5.25
CA SER A 4 4.51 5.85 -4.32
C SER A 4 5.84 5.60 -5.02
N ALA A 5 5.84 5.41 -6.33
CA ALA A 5 7.06 5.22 -7.13
C ALA A 5 7.76 6.55 -7.48
N GLY A 6 7.06 7.68 -7.38
CA GLY A 6 7.63 8.99 -7.63
C GLY A 6 8.36 9.52 -6.39
N ALA A 7 9.68 9.61 -6.44
CA ALA A 7 10.50 10.01 -5.30
C ALA A 7 10.14 11.38 -4.73
N HIS A 8 9.60 12.27 -5.56
CA HIS A 8 9.22 13.62 -5.19
C HIS A 8 7.79 13.72 -4.62
N ASN A 9 7.03 12.63 -4.64
CA ASN A 9 5.66 12.64 -4.11
C ASN A 9 5.65 12.36 -2.61
N ASP A 10 4.92 13.19 -1.87
CA ASP A 10 4.56 12.93 -0.49
C ASP A 10 3.15 12.34 -0.48
N VAL A 11 3.06 11.01 -0.52
CA VAL A 11 1.77 10.32 -0.66
C VAL A 11 0.86 10.50 0.54
N VAL A 12 1.41 10.68 1.74
CA VAL A 12 0.61 10.93 2.95
C VAL A 12 -0.05 12.30 2.88
N SER A 13 0.71 13.34 2.52
CA SER A 13 0.15 14.68 2.35
C SER A 13 -0.91 14.72 1.24
N MET A 14 -0.68 14.01 0.14
CA MET A 14 -1.64 13.90 -0.95
C MET A 14 -2.92 13.20 -0.49
N ALA A 15 -2.78 12.13 0.29
CA ALA A 15 -3.93 11.41 0.84
C ALA A 15 -4.78 12.32 1.73
N ARG A 16 -4.15 13.06 2.63
CA ARG A 16 -4.86 14.02 3.50
C ARG A 16 -5.65 15.05 2.68
N LYS A 17 -5.05 15.53 1.61
CA LYS A 17 -5.65 16.55 0.76
C LYS A 17 -6.86 16.03 -0.02
N PHE A 18 -6.80 14.77 -0.49
CA PHE A 18 -7.80 14.23 -1.40
C PHE A 18 -8.73 13.18 -0.79
N ALA A 19 -8.54 12.82 0.48
CA ALA A 19 -9.31 11.74 1.13
C ALA A 19 -10.82 11.91 0.99
N GLU A 20 -11.31 13.12 1.19
CA GLU A 20 -12.75 13.43 1.14
C GLU A 20 -13.37 13.08 -0.23
N ARG A 21 -12.59 13.21 -1.30
CA ARG A 21 -13.05 12.97 -2.66
C ARG A 21 -12.62 11.60 -3.21
N THR A 22 -12.04 10.78 -2.37
CA THR A 22 -11.54 9.47 -2.78
C THR A 22 -12.62 8.42 -2.58
N HIS A 23 -12.86 7.60 -3.60
CA HIS A 23 -13.89 6.56 -3.59
C HIS A 23 -13.32 5.15 -3.64
N PHE A 24 -12.06 5.00 -3.98
CA PHE A 24 -11.38 3.72 -4.08
C PHE A 24 -9.87 3.94 -4.00
N VAL A 25 -9.16 3.06 -3.29
CA VAL A 25 -7.73 3.23 -3.06
C VAL A 25 -6.97 1.97 -3.50
N HIS A 26 -5.89 2.17 -4.24
CA HIS A 26 -4.88 1.15 -4.49
C HIS A 26 -3.70 1.40 -3.55
N LEU A 27 -3.44 0.45 -2.66
CA LEU A 27 -2.35 0.54 -1.70
C LEU A 27 -1.13 -0.19 -2.26
N ARG A 28 -0.05 0.56 -2.42
CA ARG A 28 1.20 0.03 -2.96
C ARG A 28 2.37 0.66 -2.22
N SER A 29 3.40 -0.12 -1.98
CA SER A 29 4.66 0.41 -1.47
C SER A 29 5.82 -0.07 -2.33
N CYS A 30 6.82 0.77 -2.46
CA CYS A 30 8.00 0.46 -3.25
C CYS A 30 9.20 1.20 -2.68
N ASN A 31 10.38 0.81 -3.12
CA ASN A 31 11.62 1.55 -2.87
C ASN A 31 12.09 2.16 -4.18
N VAL A 32 12.46 3.44 -4.15
CA VAL A 32 12.96 4.14 -5.32
C VAL A 32 14.46 3.86 -5.45
N LEU A 33 14.87 3.53 -6.66
CA LEU A 33 16.26 3.28 -7.03
C LEU A 33 16.81 4.44 -7.84
N GLU A 34 18.09 4.37 -8.18
CA GLU A 34 18.74 5.38 -9.02
C GLU A 34 18.09 5.48 -10.40
N GLY A 35 18.13 6.67 -11.00
CA GLY A 35 17.64 6.91 -12.35
C GLY A 35 16.15 6.87 -12.50
N GLY A 36 15.40 7.04 -11.42
CA GLY A 36 13.94 7.00 -11.44
C GLY A 36 13.35 5.60 -11.45
N ASN A 37 14.18 4.58 -11.34
CA ASN A 37 13.74 3.19 -11.22
C ASN A 37 13.18 2.92 -9.83
N PHE A 38 12.40 1.85 -9.69
CA PHE A 38 11.87 1.43 -8.41
C PHE A 38 11.72 -0.09 -8.36
N ILE A 39 11.60 -0.60 -7.15
CA ILE A 39 11.35 -2.02 -6.91
C ILE A 39 10.16 -2.16 -5.95
N GLU A 40 9.30 -3.14 -6.21
CA GLU A 40 8.18 -3.43 -5.32
C GLU A 40 8.69 -3.84 -3.94
N ALA A 41 8.04 -3.32 -2.91
CA ALA A 41 8.31 -3.68 -1.52
C ALA A 41 7.05 -4.29 -0.91
N SER A 42 7.23 -5.01 0.21
CA SER A 42 6.06 -5.39 0.99
C SER A 42 5.40 -4.13 1.55
N HIS A 43 4.10 -4.20 1.81
CA HIS A 43 3.30 -3.02 2.15
C HIS A 43 3.76 -2.31 3.43
N LEU A 44 4.41 -3.03 4.34
CA LEU A 44 4.95 -2.44 5.56
C LEU A 44 6.43 -2.07 5.49
N ALA A 45 7.12 -2.38 4.38
CA ALA A 45 8.56 -2.20 4.28
C ALA A 45 9.03 -1.18 3.24
N GLY A 46 8.13 -0.67 2.42
CA GLY A 46 8.49 0.32 1.40
C GLY A 46 8.49 1.76 1.92
N ARG A 47 8.68 2.70 1.01
CA ARG A 47 8.75 4.12 1.35
C ARG A 47 7.41 4.76 1.72
N ALA A 48 6.30 4.13 1.38
CA ALA A 48 4.98 4.66 1.71
C ALA A 48 4.56 4.22 3.12
N ASP A 49 4.08 5.15 3.92
CA ASP A 49 3.54 4.85 5.24
C ASP A 49 2.11 4.32 5.11
N LEU A 50 1.99 3.00 4.91
CA LEU A 50 0.71 2.35 4.68
C LEU A 50 -0.21 2.39 5.89
N VAL A 51 0.34 2.39 7.09
CA VAL A 51 -0.45 2.50 8.31
C VAL A 51 -1.16 3.85 8.34
N GLU A 52 -0.42 4.92 8.10
CA GLU A 52 -0.99 6.27 8.08
C GLU A 52 -1.97 6.45 6.92
N LEU A 53 -1.67 5.91 5.74
CA LEU A 53 -2.59 5.97 4.61
C LEU A 53 -3.92 5.28 4.91
N VAL A 54 -3.88 4.08 5.46
CA VAL A 54 -5.10 3.35 5.85
C VAL A 54 -5.86 4.15 6.91
N ARG A 55 -5.17 4.71 7.89
CA ARG A 55 -5.79 5.52 8.94
C ARG A 55 -6.55 6.73 8.34
N ILE A 56 -5.91 7.44 7.43
CA ILE A 56 -6.52 8.61 6.78
C ILE A 56 -7.80 8.23 6.05
N PHE A 57 -7.73 7.23 5.19
CA PHE A 57 -8.88 6.84 4.36
C PHE A 57 -9.99 6.17 5.17
N GLN A 58 -9.63 5.32 6.12
CA GLN A 58 -10.60 4.60 6.93
C GLN A 58 -11.34 5.55 7.89
N LYS A 59 -10.66 6.58 8.37
CA LYS A 59 -11.27 7.64 9.18
C LYS A 59 -12.27 8.46 8.37
N GLN A 60 -11.94 8.73 7.11
CA GLN A 60 -12.81 9.49 6.22
C GLN A 60 -14.07 8.70 5.86
N LYS A 61 -13.93 7.40 5.57
CA LYS A 61 -15.03 6.54 5.19
C LYS A 61 -14.68 5.09 5.54
N ALA A 62 -15.35 4.55 6.58
CA ALA A 62 -15.02 3.25 7.16
C ALA A 62 -15.10 2.08 6.19
N ASP A 63 -15.96 2.17 5.16
CA ASP A 63 -16.18 1.12 4.18
C ASP A 63 -15.53 1.43 2.82
N LEU A 64 -14.58 2.36 2.77
CA LEU A 64 -13.87 2.70 1.54
C LEU A 64 -13.14 1.47 1.00
N PRO A 65 -13.41 1.04 -0.26
CA PRO A 65 -12.71 -0.11 -0.83
C PRO A 65 -11.22 0.17 -1.00
N MET A 66 -10.40 -0.76 -0.55
CA MET A 66 -8.95 -0.70 -0.68
C MET A 66 -8.44 -1.98 -1.32
N ARG A 67 -7.55 -1.84 -2.29
CA ARG A 67 -6.93 -2.93 -3.02
C ARG A 67 -5.44 -2.95 -2.76
N VAL A 68 -4.85 -4.14 -2.59
CA VAL A 68 -3.41 -4.26 -2.36
C VAL A 68 -2.56 -4.02 -3.61
N ASP A 69 -3.15 -4.01 -4.78
CA ASP A 69 -2.55 -3.66 -6.07
C ASP A 69 -1.41 -4.60 -6.49
N HIS A 70 -0.21 -4.42 -5.94
CA HIS A 70 0.98 -5.18 -6.29
C HIS A 70 1.49 -6.05 -5.15
N GLY A 71 2.35 -7.02 -5.48
CA GLY A 71 3.03 -7.85 -4.50
C GLY A 71 4.48 -8.06 -4.90
N ARG A 72 5.39 -7.99 -3.92
CA ARG A 72 6.81 -8.20 -4.16
C ARG A 72 7.08 -9.63 -4.60
N THR A 73 8.13 -9.83 -5.38
CA THR A 73 8.64 -11.16 -5.71
C THR A 73 9.20 -11.83 -4.45
N MET A 74 8.76 -13.04 -4.15
CA MET A 74 9.21 -13.79 -2.97
C MET A 74 8.95 -15.29 -3.13
N LEU A 75 9.61 -16.10 -2.29
CA LEU A 75 9.38 -17.54 -2.21
C LEU A 75 9.51 -18.27 -3.55
N GLY A 76 10.49 -17.88 -4.38
CA GLY A 76 10.74 -18.53 -5.66
C GLY A 76 9.85 -18.07 -6.82
N ASP A 77 9.11 -16.98 -6.65
CA ASP A 77 8.22 -16.42 -7.68
C ASP A 77 8.95 -16.16 -9.00
N GLU A 78 10.23 -15.80 -8.95
CA GLU A 78 11.02 -15.55 -10.14
C GLU A 78 11.13 -16.79 -11.05
N LYS A 79 11.02 -17.98 -10.48
CA LYS A 79 11.03 -19.24 -11.23
C LYS A 79 9.68 -19.58 -11.83
N LEU A 80 8.63 -18.91 -11.37
CA LEU A 80 7.27 -19.12 -11.85
C LEU A 80 6.90 -18.21 -13.01
N GLY A 81 7.82 -17.32 -13.43
CA GLY A 81 7.63 -16.44 -14.57
C GLY A 81 6.71 -15.25 -14.36
N TYR A 82 6.42 -14.90 -13.11
CA TYR A 82 5.65 -13.70 -12.83
C TYR A 82 6.42 -12.45 -13.23
N ASN A 83 5.71 -11.46 -13.77
CA ASN A 83 6.28 -10.15 -13.95
C ASN A 83 6.54 -9.51 -12.58
N PRO A 84 7.62 -8.70 -12.44
CA PRO A 84 7.87 -8.01 -11.18
C PRO A 84 6.65 -7.18 -10.75
N GLY A 85 6.30 -7.31 -9.47
CA GLY A 85 5.11 -6.65 -8.92
C GLY A 85 3.82 -7.43 -9.01
N TYR A 86 3.82 -8.61 -9.64
CA TYR A 86 2.61 -9.41 -9.85
C TYR A 86 2.67 -10.79 -9.20
N SER A 87 3.50 -10.95 -8.18
CA SER A 87 3.62 -12.19 -7.43
C SER A 87 2.33 -12.54 -6.70
N PHE A 88 1.91 -13.79 -6.81
CA PHE A 88 0.80 -14.33 -6.02
C PHE A 88 1.14 -14.31 -4.51
N HIS A 89 2.32 -14.83 -4.17
CA HIS A 89 2.75 -14.89 -2.76
C HIS A 89 2.86 -13.50 -2.15
N GLY A 90 3.43 -12.55 -2.90
CA GLY A 90 3.54 -11.17 -2.44
C GLY A 90 2.19 -10.51 -2.23
N ARG A 91 1.21 -10.79 -3.09
CA ARG A 91 -0.15 -10.26 -2.91
C ARG A 91 -0.87 -10.90 -1.72
N MET A 92 -0.65 -12.19 -1.46
CA MET A 92 -1.21 -12.85 -0.28
C MET A 92 -0.65 -12.27 1.00
N LEU A 93 0.67 -12.02 1.05
CA LEU A 93 1.30 -11.32 2.16
C LEU A 93 0.68 -9.93 2.34
N ALA A 94 0.53 -9.20 1.25
CA ALA A 94 -0.03 -7.85 1.27
C ALA A 94 -1.47 -7.84 1.81
N LEU A 95 -2.30 -8.79 1.40
CA LEU A 95 -3.68 -8.92 1.91
C LEU A 95 -3.67 -9.12 3.43
N GLY A 96 -2.82 -10.01 3.94
CA GLY A 96 -2.71 -10.24 5.38
C GLY A 96 -2.24 -8.99 6.12
N GLN A 97 -1.25 -8.29 5.58
CA GLN A 97 -0.73 -7.06 6.19
C GLN A 97 -1.79 -5.95 6.20
N VAL A 98 -2.47 -5.72 5.10
CA VAL A 98 -3.49 -4.67 5.00
C VAL A 98 -4.69 -5.00 5.90
N ASP A 99 -5.15 -6.26 5.93
CA ASP A 99 -6.21 -6.67 6.84
C ASP A 99 -5.83 -6.41 8.29
N GLY A 100 -4.61 -6.74 8.67
CA GLY A 100 -4.10 -6.48 10.02
C GLY A 100 -4.05 -5.00 10.36
N ILE A 101 -3.57 -4.17 9.42
CA ILE A 101 -3.54 -2.71 9.59
C ILE A 101 -4.95 -2.17 9.76
N MET A 102 -5.90 -2.58 8.92
CA MET A 102 -7.29 -2.12 8.98
C MET A 102 -7.93 -2.48 10.31
N ALA A 103 -7.71 -3.69 10.79
CA ALA A 103 -8.24 -4.14 12.07
C ALA A 103 -7.65 -3.33 13.24
N ALA A 104 -6.35 -3.10 13.22
CA ALA A 104 -5.67 -2.33 14.26
C ALA A 104 -6.11 -0.86 14.26
N VAL A 105 -6.18 -0.25 13.08
CA VAL A 105 -6.64 1.14 12.94
C VAL A 105 -8.06 1.29 13.44
N LYS A 106 -8.94 0.38 13.06
CA LYS A 106 -10.34 0.40 13.52
C LYS A 106 -10.39 0.36 15.03
N GLN A 107 -9.72 -0.60 15.64
CA GLN A 107 -9.74 -0.77 17.10
C GLN A 107 -9.17 0.46 17.83
N LEU A 108 -8.01 0.95 17.40
CA LEU A 108 -7.32 2.05 18.07
C LEU A 108 -7.99 3.41 17.85
N CYS A 109 -8.62 3.61 16.71
CA CYS A 109 -9.28 4.88 16.41
C CYS A 109 -10.70 4.96 16.95
N GLU A 110 -11.42 3.83 17.09
CA GLU A 110 -12.77 3.80 17.64
C GLU A 110 -12.81 3.96 19.16
N GLU A 111 -11.71 3.67 19.85
CA GLU A 111 -11.61 3.83 21.32
C GLU A 111 -11.49 5.29 21.77
N LYS A 112 -11.48 6.20 20.83
CA LYS A 112 -11.44 7.63 21.07
C LYS A 112 -12.78 8.28 20.77
#